data_4d643c4f9f1433fc07280e3c289f879a
#
_entry.id   4d643c4f9f1433fc07280e3c289f879a
#
_cell.length_a   1.000
_cell.length_b   1.000
_cell.length_c   1.000
_cell.angle_alpha   90.00
_cell.angle_beta   90.00
_cell.angle_gamma   90.00
#
_symmetry.space_group_name_H-M   'P 1'
#
loop_
_entity.id
_entity.type
_entity.pdbx_description
1 polymer ?
#
loop_
_entity_poly.entity_id
_entity_poly.type
_entity_poly.pdbx_seq_one_letter_code
_entity_poly.pdbx_strand_id
1 'polypeptide(L)'
;KWKPGKPKPTTNVLRKLAALFQVEVEELLCMKGEETVDMTKIVITGGPCAGKSTAMSRIQSTFTQMGYTVLFIPETASELITGGVSPWTCKSNLDYQKCQMKLQMEKEKVFEQAAHTMETEKVLIVCDRGMLDNKAYMTDLEFAQAARFIGSSEVELRDGYDAVFHLVTAAKGAEEFYTTANNPARTETPEEAAALDDRLISAWTGHPHFRVIDNSSGFEEKMKRLIGEIASFLGEPEPYEIERKYLIVYPDVKWLEGNPSCQRVEMIQTYLKSAAGEEVRVRQRGVDGSYIYFQTTKRRVTDLKRVEIERRLSQAEYLRLLMEADTSRRQIRKTRYCLTYQNQYFEIDLYPFWQDKAIAEIELSDENAQVVFPEQIQVIKEVTGDESYTNASLAKI
;
A
#
# COMPACT_ATOMS: atom_id res chain seq x y z
N LYS A 1 -16.33 -10.36 20.81
CA LYS A 1 -16.77 -9.86 22.15
C LYS A 1 -18.01 -10.64 22.59
N TRP A 2 -17.97 -11.22 23.80
CA TRP A 2 -19.14 -11.82 24.40
C TRP A 2 -20.15 -10.73 24.76
N LYS A 3 -21.34 -10.77 24.17
CA LYS A 3 -22.34 -9.74 24.46
C LYS A 3 -22.79 -9.83 25.92
N PRO A 4 -22.87 -8.74 26.69
CA PRO A 4 -23.43 -8.74 28.03
C PRO A 4 -24.84 -9.37 28.02
N GLY A 5 -25.11 -10.32 28.96
CA GLY A 5 -26.40 -10.98 29.08
C GLY A 5 -26.54 -12.37 28.42
N LYS A 6 -25.52 -12.87 27.70
CA LYS A 6 -25.50 -14.28 27.25
C LYS A 6 -24.68 -15.16 28.19
N PRO A 7 -25.09 -16.41 28.45
CA PRO A 7 -24.31 -17.31 29.30
C PRO A 7 -22.93 -17.59 28.69
N LYS A 8 -21.89 -17.57 29.53
CA LYS A 8 -20.53 -17.94 29.12
C LYS A 8 -20.52 -19.41 28.65
N PRO A 9 -19.73 -19.76 27.60
CA PRO A 9 -19.61 -21.15 27.19
C PRO A 9 -19.06 -21.98 28.36
N THR A 10 -19.58 -23.18 28.48
CA THR A 10 -19.09 -24.12 29.49
C THR A 10 -17.67 -24.57 29.16
N THR A 11 -16.89 -24.96 30.16
CA THR A 11 -15.51 -25.47 29.98
C THR A 11 -15.42 -26.57 28.92
N ASN A 12 -16.48 -27.37 28.78
CA ASN A 12 -16.52 -28.45 27.78
C ASN A 12 -16.67 -27.90 26.34
N VAL A 13 -17.42 -26.84 26.16
CA VAL A 13 -17.53 -26.13 24.85
C VAL A 13 -16.22 -25.45 24.51
N LEU A 14 -15.56 -24.82 25.49
CA LEU A 14 -14.24 -24.18 25.27
C LEU A 14 -13.17 -25.19 24.87
N ARG A 15 -13.11 -26.37 25.53
CA ARG A 15 -12.18 -27.45 25.16
C ARG A 15 -12.45 -28.01 23.76
N LYS A 16 -13.71 -28.17 23.35
CA LYS A 16 -14.04 -28.59 21.98
C LYS A 16 -13.64 -27.55 20.93
N LEU A 17 -13.82 -26.28 21.25
CA LEU A 17 -13.38 -25.19 20.37
C LEU A 17 -11.84 -25.12 20.30
N ALA A 18 -11.15 -25.24 21.42
CA ALA A 18 -9.69 -25.28 21.48
C ALA A 18 -9.12 -26.42 20.64
N ALA A 19 -9.69 -27.62 20.76
CA ALA A 19 -9.30 -28.77 19.96
C ALA A 19 -9.59 -28.59 18.46
N LEU A 20 -10.72 -27.95 18.10
CA LEU A 20 -11.10 -27.67 16.72
C LEU A 20 -10.15 -26.66 16.06
N PHE A 21 -9.70 -25.67 16.82
CA PHE A 21 -8.81 -24.60 16.32
C PHE A 21 -7.32 -24.88 16.59
N GLN A 22 -7.00 -26.03 17.22
CA GLN A 22 -5.62 -26.42 17.58
C GLN A 22 -4.88 -25.36 18.43
N VAL A 23 -5.60 -24.76 19.39
CA VAL A 23 -5.11 -23.75 20.32
C VAL A 23 -5.39 -24.17 21.76
N GLU A 24 -4.68 -23.63 22.74
CA GLU A 24 -4.95 -23.88 24.15
C GLU A 24 -6.22 -23.15 24.61
N VAL A 25 -6.91 -23.68 25.62
CA VAL A 25 -8.14 -23.09 26.18
C VAL A 25 -7.88 -21.68 26.72
N GLU A 26 -6.70 -21.47 27.29
CA GLU A 26 -6.20 -20.19 27.78
C GLU A 26 -6.09 -19.15 26.68
N GLU A 27 -5.65 -19.53 25.48
CA GLU A 27 -5.61 -18.65 24.30
C GLU A 27 -7.01 -18.24 23.86
N LEU A 28 -7.99 -19.16 23.89
CA LEU A 28 -9.41 -18.82 23.63
C LEU A 28 -10.01 -17.88 24.69
N LEU A 29 -9.55 -17.97 25.93
CA LEU A 29 -9.98 -17.12 27.04
C LEU A 29 -9.25 -15.79 27.06
N CYS A 30 -7.99 -15.76 26.63
CA CYS A 30 -7.18 -14.55 26.42
C CYS A 30 -7.59 -13.74 25.19
N MET A 31 -8.53 -14.21 24.37
CA MET A 31 -9.29 -13.36 23.45
C MET A 31 -10.23 -12.37 24.19
N LYS A 32 -9.82 -11.86 25.36
CA LYS A 32 -10.23 -10.54 25.83
C LYS A 32 -9.91 -9.57 24.72
N GLY A 33 -10.91 -8.82 24.26
CA GLY A 33 -10.67 -7.77 23.30
C GLY A 33 -9.49 -6.93 23.77
N GLU A 34 -8.31 -7.21 23.25
CA GLU A 34 -7.27 -6.21 23.17
C GLU A 34 -7.95 -5.02 22.51
N GLU A 35 -7.93 -3.89 23.17
CA GLU A 35 -8.18 -2.61 22.51
C GLU A 35 -7.15 -2.61 21.39
N THR A 36 -7.59 -2.91 20.17
CA THR A 36 -6.69 -2.97 19.02
C THR A 36 -6.24 -1.56 18.81
N VAL A 37 -4.99 -1.29 19.12
CA VAL A 37 -4.31 -0.04 18.78
C VAL A 37 -4.54 0.18 17.28
N ASP A 38 -5.09 1.33 16.93
CA ASP A 38 -5.23 1.73 15.53
C ASP A 38 -3.82 2.05 15.01
N MET A 39 -3.21 1.06 14.35
CA MET A 39 -1.82 1.10 13.90
C MET A 39 -1.78 1.17 12.38
N THR A 40 -1.14 2.20 11.87
CA THR A 40 -0.87 2.38 10.44
C THR A 40 0.64 2.36 10.18
N LYS A 41 1.08 1.56 9.21
CA LYS A 41 2.49 1.45 8.80
C LYS A 41 2.69 1.97 7.37
N ILE A 42 3.41 3.08 7.24
CA ILE A 42 3.70 3.72 5.95
C ILE A 42 5.18 3.70 5.60
N VAL A 43 5.45 3.79 4.30
CA VAL A 43 6.81 3.94 3.76
C VAL A 43 6.99 5.33 3.18
N ILE A 44 8.11 5.96 3.53
CA ILE A 44 8.64 7.13 2.83
C ILE A 44 9.85 6.68 2.03
N THR A 45 9.73 6.68 0.72
CA THR A 45 10.80 6.27 -0.21
C THR A 45 11.15 7.40 -1.17
N GLY A 46 12.14 7.19 -2.00
CA GLY A 46 12.59 8.15 -3.02
C GLY A 46 14.09 8.11 -3.22
N GLY A 47 14.52 8.62 -4.36
CA GLY A 47 15.91 8.67 -4.77
C GLY A 47 16.80 9.56 -3.87
N PRO A 48 18.09 9.66 -4.19
CA PRO A 48 19.00 10.61 -3.52
C PRO A 48 18.46 12.05 -3.62
N CYS A 49 18.68 12.86 -2.59
CA CYS A 49 18.20 14.26 -2.51
C CYS A 49 16.69 14.47 -2.70
N ALA A 50 15.87 13.47 -2.42
CA ALA A 50 14.40 13.58 -2.50
C ALA A 50 13.75 14.38 -1.37
N GLY A 51 14.49 14.63 -0.28
CA GLY A 51 14.01 15.37 0.90
C GLY A 51 13.45 14.48 2.03
N LYS A 52 13.75 13.18 2.03
CA LYS A 52 13.24 12.21 3.03
C LYS A 52 13.49 12.62 4.48
N SER A 53 14.71 13.04 4.83
CA SER A 53 15.03 13.45 6.21
C SER A 53 14.19 14.63 6.71
N THR A 54 13.95 15.61 5.84
CA THR A 54 13.04 16.74 6.15
C THR A 54 11.59 16.26 6.27
N ALA A 55 11.17 15.35 5.40
CA ALA A 55 9.85 14.72 5.46
C ALA A 55 9.62 14.02 6.82
N MET A 56 10.57 13.21 7.29
CA MET A 56 10.49 12.52 8.58
C MET A 56 10.28 13.50 9.73
N SER A 57 11.03 14.59 9.75
CA SER A 57 10.90 15.62 10.79
C SER A 57 9.52 16.30 10.78
N ARG A 58 8.99 16.59 9.59
CA ARG A 58 7.65 17.19 9.44
C ARG A 58 6.53 16.23 9.80
N ILE A 59 6.65 14.97 9.38
CA ILE A 59 5.69 13.92 9.75
C ILE A 59 5.62 13.82 11.27
N GLN A 60 6.79 13.76 11.95
CA GLN A 60 6.83 13.70 13.41
C GLN A 60 6.08 14.87 14.04
N SER A 61 6.43 16.10 13.70
CA SER A 61 5.83 17.28 14.34
C SER A 61 4.34 17.36 14.07
N THR A 62 3.90 17.14 12.83
CA THR A 62 2.49 17.29 12.44
C THR A 62 1.61 16.21 13.06
N PHE A 63 1.95 14.95 12.91
CA PHE A 63 1.08 13.87 13.37
C PHE A 63 1.14 13.66 14.89
N THR A 64 2.23 14.03 15.57
CA THR A 64 2.24 14.12 17.03
C THR A 64 1.27 15.17 17.53
N GLN A 65 1.19 16.33 16.87
CA GLN A 65 0.20 17.37 17.21
C GLN A 65 -1.24 16.93 16.93
N MET A 66 -1.45 16.01 15.99
CA MET A 66 -2.75 15.39 15.69
C MET A 66 -3.10 14.22 16.64
N GLY A 67 -2.25 13.93 17.61
CA GLY A 67 -2.50 12.90 18.64
C GLY A 67 -2.00 11.50 18.28
N TYR A 68 -1.18 11.35 17.23
CA TYR A 68 -0.55 10.08 16.90
C TYR A 68 0.73 9.85 17.72
N THR A 69 0.95 8.62 18.15
CA THR A 69 2.29 8.17 18.54
C THR A 69 3.04 7.79 17.28
N VAL A 70 4.03 8.60 16.90
CA VAL A 70 4.79 8.39 15.66
C VAL A 70 6.08 7.62 15.97
N LEU A 71 6.23 6.46 15.34
CA LEU A 71 7.41 5.60 15.46
C LEU A 71 8.18 5.61 14.13
N PHE A 72 9.50 5.74 14.19
CA PHE A 72 10.35 5.73 13.01
C PHE A 72 11.22 4.49 12.96
N ILE A 73 11.19 3.79 11.83
CA ILE A 73 12.13 2.72 11.50
C ILE A 73 13.19 3.31 10.56
N PRO A 74 14.42 3.54 11.05
CA PRO A 74 15.47 4.16 10.25
C PRO A 74 15.96 3.22 9.15
N GLU A 75 16.55 3.82 8.10
CA GLU A 75 17.09 3.11 6.93
C GLU A 75 18.10 2.03 7.34
N THR A 76 17.75 0.79 7.07
CA THR A 76 18.58 -0.38 7.49
C THR A 76 19.89 -0.46 6.72
N ALA A 77 19.93 0.02 5.46
CA ALA A 77 21.16 0.04 4.67
C ALA A 77 22.23 0.94 5.32
N SER A 78 21.84 2.13 5.75
CA SER A 78 22.74 3.08 6.42
C SER A 78 23.32 2.51 7.72
N GLU A 79 22.52 1.79 8.49
CA GLU A 79 22.94 1.12 9.73
C GLU A 79 23.98 0.03 9.45
N LEU A 80 23.72 -0.86 8.50
CA LEU A 80 24.63 -1.94 8.10
C LEU A 80 25.95 -1.40 7.55
N ILE A 81 25.91 -0.43 6.65
CA ILE A 81 27.08 0.18 6.02
C ILE A 81 27.95 0.87 7.07
N THR A 82 27.35 1.63 7.97
CA THR A 82 28.05 2.28 9.07
C THR A 82 28.70 1.26 10.02
N GLY A 83 28.04 0.10 10.21
CA GLY A 83 28.58 -1.02 10.98
C GLY A 83 29.62 -1.86 10.24
N GLY A 84 29.99 -1.52 9.00
CA GLY A 84 31.00 -2.21 8.19
C GLY A 84 30.47 -3.35 7.33
N VAL A 85 29.14 -3.57 7.27
CA VAL A 85 28.49 -4.55 6.39
C VAL A 85 27.92 -3.83 5.17
N SER A 86 28.51 -4.09 4.01
CA SER A 86 28.18 -3.36 2.77
C SER A 86 28.22 -4.29 1.55
N PRO A 87 27.68 -3.88 0.39
CA PRO A 87 27.76 -4.68 -0.83
C PRO A 87 29.19 -5.05 -1.26
N TRP A 88 30.18 -4.20 -0.91
CA TRP A 88 31.60 -4.42 -1.26
C TRP A 88 32.40 -5.17 -0.17
N THR A 89 31.84 -5.37 1.02
CA THR A 89 32.44 -6.20 2.09
C THR A 89 31.85 -7.62 2.13
N CYS A 90 30.68 -7.83 1.57
CA CYS A 90 30.05 -9.12 1.41
C CYS A 90 30.58 -9.87 0.16
N LYS A 91 30.36 -11.18 0.07
CA LYS A 91 30.77 -12.00 -1.08
C LYS A 91 30.08 -11.59 -2.39
N SER A 92 28.85 -11.13 -2.28
CA SER A 92 28.05 -10.62 -3.39
C SER A 92 27.03 -9.58 -2.90
N ASN A 93 26.53 -8.76 -3.84
CA ASN A 93 25.41 -7.86 -3.54
C ASN A 93 24.19 -8.63 -3.04
N LEU A 94 23.88 -9.79 -3.64
CA LEU A 94 22.77 -10.64 -3.20
C LEU A 94 22.91 -11.09 -1.73
N ASP A 95 24.12 -11.45 -1.28
CA ASP A 95 24.34 -11.85 0.12
C ASP A 95 24.14 -10.66 1.06
N TYR A 96 24.62 -9.47 0.68
CA TYR A 96 24.36 -8.23 1.40
C TYR A 96 22.86 -7.95 1.50
N GLN A 97 22.13 -8.01 0.38
CA GLN A 97 20.71 -7.71 0.32
C GLN A 97 19.87 -8.71 1.16
N LYS A 98 20.26 -9.98 1.19
CA LYS A 98 19.64 -10.97 2.08
C LYS A 98 19.77 -10.60 3.56
N CYS A 99 20.94 -10.12 3.96
CA CYS A 99 21.19 -9.67 5.34
C CYS A 99 20.38 -8.41 5.65
N GLN A 100 20.37 -7.44 4.73
CA GLN A 100 19.63 -6.20 4.87
C GLN A 100 18.12 -6.45 4.99
N MET A 101 17.54 -7.21 4.08
CA MET A 101 16.11 -7.52 4.08
C MET A 101 15.70 -8.29 5.34
N LYS A 102 16.55 -9.22 5.81
CA LYS A 102 16.28 -9.96 7.05
C LYS A 102 16.27 -9.03 8.26
N LEU A 103 17.27 -8.15 8.39
CA LEU A 103 17.34 -7.20 9.50
C LEU A 103 16.17 -6.22 9.46
N GLN A 104 15.84 -5.68 8.29
CA GLN A 104 14.70 -4.79 8.10
C GLN A 104 13.38 -5.44 8.54
N MET A 105 13.12 -6.67 8.10
CA MET A 105 11.93 -7.43 8.48
C MET A 105 11.82 -7.61 10.00
N GLU A 106 12.92 -7.96 10.67
CA GLU A 106 12.92 -8.13 12.11
C GLU A 106 12.74 -6.79 12.86
N LYS A 107 13.33 -5.69 12.37
CA LYS A 107 13.10 -4.35 12.91
C LYS A 107 11.63 -3.97 12.82
N GLU A 108 11.01 -4.15 11.65
CA GLU A 108 9.59 -3.85 11.45
C GLU A 108 8.70 -4.63 12.41
N LYS A 109 8.92 -5.94 12.55
CA LYS A 109 8.18 -6.78 13.52
C LYS A 109 8.33 -6.30 14.97
N VAL A 110 9.55 -5.92 15.39
CA VAL A 110 9.79 -5.42 16.74
C VAL A 110 9.04 -4.12 17.00
N PHE A 111 9.00 -3.20 16.01
CA PHE A 111 8.27 -1.95 16.15
C PHE A 111 6.75 -2.17 16.20
N GLU A 112 6.22 -3.09 15.39
CA GLU A 112 4.80 -3.48 15.43
C GLU A 112 4.45 -4.10 16.79
N GLN A 113 5.28 -5.01 17.31
CA GLN A 113 5.09 -5.59 18.63
C GLN A 113 5.14 -4.53 19.73
N ALA A 114 6.10 -3.61 19.67
CA ALA A 114 6.20 -2.53 20.63
C ALA A 114 4.96 -1.62 20.61
N ALA A 115 4.46 -1.28 19.41
CA ALA A 115 3.23 -0.48 19.25
C ALA A 115 2.03 -1.08 19.99
N HIS A 116 1.87 -2.40 19.95
CA HIS A 116 0.79 -3.09 20.66
C HIS A 116 0.92 -3.06 22.20
N THR A 117 2.09 -2.70 22.72
CA THR A 117 2.33 -2.57 24.17
C THR A 117 2.22 -1.13 24.68
N MET A 118 2.03 -0.16 23.79
CA MET A 118 1.94 1.25 24.13
C MET A 118 0.54 1.63 24.60
N GLU A 119 0.46 2.50 25.60
CA GLU A 119 -0.81 3.08 26.06
C GLU A 119 -1.19 4.27 25.15
N THR A 120 -1.64 3.96 23.92
CA THR A 120 -2.01 4.93 22.90
C THR A 120 -3.11 4.38 22.01
N GLU A 121 -3.98 5.26 21.52
CA GLU A 121 -5.09 4.85 20.62
C GLU A 121 -4.65 4.77 19.17
N LYS A 122 -3.75 5.67 18.72
CA LYS A 122 -3.32 5.80 17.33
C LYS A 122 -1.80 5.73 17.21
N VAL A 123 -1.30 4.79 16.45
CA VAL A 123 0.15 4.64 16.15
C VAL A 123 0.38 4.79 14.65
N LEU A 124 1.32 5.65 14.30
CA LEU A 124 1.83 5.80 12.94
C LEU A 124 3.28 5.31 12.89
N ILE A 125 3.52 4.15 12.27
CA ILE A 125 4.86 3.63 12.00
C ILE A 125 5.31 4.15 10.64
N VAL A 126 6.43 4.85 10.60
CA VAL A 126 7.03 5.42 9.39
C VAL A 126 8.35 4.74 9.10
N CYS A 127 8.42 4.01 7.99
CA CYS A 127 9.64 3.35 7.54
C CYS A 127 10.42 4.29 6.60
N ASP A 128 11.67 4.62 6.95
CA ASP A 128 12.61 5.24 6.00
C ASP A 128 13.12 4.14 5.08
N ARG A 129 12.54 4.05 3.91
CA ARG A 129 12.55 2.96 2.94
C ARG A 129 11.78 1.70 3.41
N GLY A 130 11.17 1.04 2.45
CA GLY A 130 10.47 -0.23 2.66
C GLY A 130 11.19 -1.38 1.97
N MET A 131 10.64 -2.59 2.12
CA MET A 131 11.25 -3.82 1.62
C MET A 131 11.45 -3.82 0.09
N LEU A 132 10.56 -3.20 -0.67
CA LEU A 132 10.66 -3.14 -2.13
C LEU A 132 11.71 -2.15 -2.64
N ASP A 133 12.21 -1.22 -1.81
CA ASP A 133 13.35 -0.38 -2.18
C ASP A 133 14.58 -1.23 -2.54
N ASN A 134 14.75 -2.39 -1.88
CA ASN A 134 15.85 -3.32 -2.16
C ASN A 134 15.81 -3.88 -3.59
N LYS A 135 14.62 -3.97 -4.20
CA LYS A 135 14.46 -4.44 -5.59
C LYS A 135 15.16 -3.52 -6.60
N ALA A 136 15.24 -2.21 -6.32
CA ALA A 136 15.91 -1.25 -7.19
C ALA A 136 17.43 -1.49 -7.33
N TYR A 137 18.01 -2.30 -6.44
CA TYR A 137 19.45 -2.63 -6.40
C TYR A 137 19.76 -4.07 -6.80
N MET A 138 18.77 -4.81 -7.29
CA MET A 138 18.87 -6.22 -7.66
C MET A 138 18.15 -6.47 -8.99
N THR A 139 18.50 -7.58 -9.64
CA THR A 139 17.65 -8.15 -10.70
C THR A 139 16.40 -8.79 -10.10
N ASP A 140 15.34 -8.96 -10.89
CA ASP A 140 14.10 -9.62 -10.41
C ASP A 140 14.36 -11.04 -9.87
N LEU A 141 15.29 -11.78 -10.49
CA LEU A 141 15.68 -13.12 -10.03
C LEU A 141 16.37 -13.08 -8.66
N GLU A 142 17.30 -12.14 -8.46
CA GLU A 142 17.98 -11.94 -7.18
C GLU A 142 17.00 -11.52 -6.08
N PHE A 143 16.08 -10.60 -6.40
CA PHE A 143 15.05 -10.19 -5.45
C PHE A 143 14.16 -11.37 -5.05
N ALA A 144 13.71 -12.18 -6.02
CA ALA A 144 12.92 -13.38 -5.74
C ALA A 144 13.68 -14.39 -4.87
N GLN A 145 15.00 -14.52 -5.05
CA GLN A 145 15.85 -15.36 -4.19
C GLN A 145 15.98 -14.79 -2.77
N ALA A 146 16.15 -13.47 -2.64
CA ALA A 146 16.24 -12.81 -1.34
C ALA A 146 14.90 -12.85 -0.58
N ALA A 147 13.77 -12.65 -1.25
CA ALA A 147 12.43 -12.78 -0.67
C ALA A 147 12.19 -14.20 -0.13
N ARG A 148 12.50 -15.23 -0.93
CA ARG A 148 12.41 -16.63 -0.47
C ARG A 148 13.33 -16.94 0.72
N PHE A 149 14.53 -16.37 0.75
CA PHE A 149 15.46 -16.55 1.86
C PHE A 149 14.89 -16.06 3.20
N ILE A 150 14.12 -14.98 3.19
CA ILE A 150 13.44 -14.45 4.38
C ILE A 150 12.05 -15.05 4.60
N GLY A 151 11.63 -16.03 3.77
CA GLY A 151 10.38 -16.76 3.91
C GLY A 151 9.15 -15.95 3.45
N SER A 152 9.30 -15.05 2.48
CA SER A 152 8.23 -14.19 1.98
C SER A 152 8.17 -14.16 0.45
N SER A 153 7.13 -13.54 -0.09
CA SER A 153 6.93 -13.28 -1.50
C SER A 153 6.97 -11.77 -1.79
N GLU A 154 7.20 -11.40 -3.06
CA GLU A 154 7.16 -9.99 -3.47
C GLU A 154 5.83 -9.32 -3.12
N VAL A 155 4.70 -10.01 -3.30
CA VAL A 155 3.37 -9.48 -2.98
C VAL A 155 3.24 -9.19 -1.49
N GLU A 156 3.67 -10.12 -0.63
CA GLU A 156 3.62 -9.92 0.83
C GLU A 156 4.52 -8.77 1.28
N LEU A 157 5.72 -8.67 0.70
CA LEU A 157 6.67 -7.60 1.01
C LEU A 157 6.18 -6.24 0.50
N ARG A 158 5.55 -6.18 -0.69
CA ARG A 158 5.01 -4.96 -1.24
C ARG A 158 3.79 -4.49 -0.47
N ASP A 159 2.81 -5.37 -0.33
CA ASP A 159 1.50 -5.05 0.22
C ASP A 159 1.45 -5.23 1.75
N GLY A 160 2.62 -5.37 2.40
CA GLY A 160 2.79 -5.44 3.85
C GLY A 160 2.73 -4.07 4.55
N TYR A 161 2.67 -2.99 3.79
CA TYR A 161 2.49 -1.61 4.26
C TYR A 161 1.10 -1.11 3.91
N ASP A 162 0.59 -0.15 4.68
CA ASP A 162 -0.73 0.42 4.45
C ASP A 162 -0.69 1.48 3.34
N ALA A 163 0.39 2.29 3.28
CA ALA A 163 0.62 3.24 2.19
C ALA A 163 2.10 3.46 1.90
N VAL A 164 2.41 3.89 0.68
CA VAL A 164 3.76 4.22 0.22
C VAL A 164 3.77 5.58 -0.45
N PHE A 165 4.64 6.46 0.04
CA PHE A 165 4.82 7.81 -0.48
C PHE A 165 6.23 7.94 -1.06
N HIS A 166 6.33 8.09 -2.37
CA HIS A 166 7.58 8.25 -3.07
C HIS A 166 7.86 9.74 -3.31
N LEU A 167 8.96 10.22 -2.77
CA LEU A 167 9.45 11.56 -3.02
C LEU A 167 10.42 11.53 -4.22
N VAL A 168 10.07 12.19 -5.29
CA VAL A 168 10.91 12.27 -6.50
C VAL A 168 12.23 12.97 -6.16
N THR A 169 13.34 12.42 -6.64
CA THR A 169 14.68 13.01 -6.46
C THR A 169 14.77 14.43 -7.03
N ALA A 170 15.57 15.30 -6.39
CA ALA A 170 15.86 16.64 -6.93
C ALA A 170 16.54 16.59 -8.31
N ALA A 171 17.19 15.48 -8.68
CA ALA A 171 17.76 15.28 -10.01
C ALA A 171 16.71 15.27 -11.15
N LYS A 172 15.42 15.35 -10.82
CA LYS A 172 14.31 15.45 -11.77
C LYS A 172 13.48 16.70 -11.47
N GLY A 173 13.70 17.78 -12.22
CA GLY A 173 12.93 19.02 -12.14
C GLY A 173 13.25 19.94 -10.96
N ALA A 174 14.37 19.70 -10.28
CA ALA A 174 14.89 20.55 -9.21
C ALA A 174 16.44 20.41 -9.11
N GLU A 175 17.10 20.27 -10.27
CA GLU A 175 18.53 19.90 -10.41
C GLU A 175 19.45 20.88 -9.68
N GLU A 176 19.06 22.15 -9.56
CA GLU A 176 19.81 23.18 -8.82
C GLU A 176 19.95 22.88 -7.32
N PHE A 177 19.06 22.03 -6.76
CA PHE A 177 19.09 21.60 -5.38
C PHE A 177 19.72 20.20 -5.19
N TYR A 178 20.17 19.57 -6.28
CA TYR A 178 20.87 18.30 -6.19
C TYR A 178 22.29 18.53 -5.67
N THR A 179 22.62 17.95 -4.52
CA THR A 179 23.95 18.06 -3.92
C THR A 179 24.39 16.75 -3.30
N THR A 180 25.63 16.40 -3.50
CA THR A 180 26.29 15.26 -2.82
C THR A 180 27.00 15.67 -1.52
N ALA A 181 27.15 16.99 -1.28
CA ALA A 181 27.92 17.53 -0.16
C ALA A 181 27.35 17.20 1.23
N ASN A 182 26.05 16.90 1.34
CA ASN A 182 25.36 16.68 2.60
C ASN A 182 25.41 15.22 3.10
N ASN A 183 25.95 14.29 2.31
CA ASN A 183 26.09 12.89 2.69
C ASN A 183 27.30 12.27 1.97
N PRO A 184 28.41 11.96 2.70
CA PRO A 184 29.62 11.39 2.11
C PRO A 184 29.44 9.98 1.51
N ALA A 185 28.32 9.31 1.77
CA ALA A 185 27.96 8.03 1.15
C ALA A 185 27.32 8.20 -0.23
N ARG A 186 27.09 9.44 -0.70
CA ARG A 186 26.48 9.70 -2.01
C ARG A 186 27.58 9.91 -3.05
N THR A 187 27.57 9.03 -4.04
CA THR A 187 28.51 9.05 -5.16
C THR A 187 27.82 9.15 -6.51
N GLU A 188 26.47 9.10 -6.54
CA GLU A 188 25.68 9.06 -7.75
C GLU A 188 25.68 10.41 -8.46
N THR A 189 25.83 10.37 -9.79
CA THR A 189 25.57 11.54 -10.66
C THR A 189 24.07 11.84 -10.68
N PRO A 190 23.64 13.04 -11.12
CA PRO A 190 22.22 13.34 -11.28
C PRO A 190 21.48 12.34 -12.18
N GLU A 191 22.13 11.86 -13.25
CA GLU A 191 21.56 10.88 -14.18
C GLU A 191 21.38 9.51 -13.50
N GLU A 192 22.36 9.06 -12.72
CA GLU A 192 22.30 7.83 -11.94
C GLU A 192 21.22 7.92 -10.85
N ALA A 193 21.09 9.07 -10.19
CA ALA A 193 20.06 9.32 -9.20
C ALA A 193 18.66 9.31 -9.83
N ALA A 194 18.48 9.90 -11.02
CA ALA A 194 17.23 9.86 -11.76
C ALA A 194 16.87 8.43 -12.18
N ALA A 195 17.83 7.66 -12.68
CA ALA A 195 17.61 6.26 -13.05
C ALA A 195 17.29 5.36 -11.85
N LEU A 196 17.91 5.60 -10.68
CA LEU A 196 17.58 4.90 -9.45
C LEU A 196 16.18 5.24 -8.99
N ASP A 197 15.77 6.49 -9.06
CA ASP A 197 14.44 6.96 -8.71
C ASP A 197 13.36 6.26 -9.56
N ASP A 198 13.61 6.10 -10.88
CA ASP A 198 12.70 5.34 -11.76
C ASP A 198 12.58 3.87 -11.36
N ARG A 199 13.70 3.22 -10.97
CA ARG A 199 13.67 1.84 -10.47
C ARG A 199 12.90 1.71 -9.16
N LEU A 200 13.01 2.69 -8.26
CA LEU A 200 12.25 2.72 -7.01
C LEU A 200 10.75 2.88 -7.28
N ILE A 201 10.35 3.78 -8.18
CA ILE A 201 8.95 3.92 -8.61
C ILE A 201 8.45 2.59 -9.18
N SER A 202 9.21 1.98 -10.09
CA SER A 202 8.86 0.70 -10.70
C SER A 202 8.70 -0.41 -9.67
N ALA A 203 9.57 -0.49 -8.66
CA ALA A 203 9.51 -1.48 -7.60
C ALA A 203 8.22 -1.39 -6.77
N TRP A 204 7.74 -0.17 -6.49
CA TRP A 204 6.53 0.06 -5.71
C TRP A 204 5.25 0.10 -6.53
N THR A 205 5.35 0.21 -7.85
CA THR A 205 4.18 0.15 -8.74
C THR A 205 3.43 -1.16 -8.52
N GLY A 206 2.11 -1.08 -8.32
CA GLY A 206 1.27 -2.21 -7.94
C GLY A 206 0.89 -2.24 -6.45
N HIS A 207 1.46 -1.39 -5.60
CA HIS A 207 0.97 -1.20 -4.23
C HIS A 207 -0.41 -0.52 -4.23
N PRO A 208 -1.37 -0.93 -3.36
CA PRO A 208 -2.74 -0.37 -3.37
C PRO A 208 -2.82 1.13 -3.12
N HIS A 209 -1.94 1.65 -2.25
CA HIS A 209 -1.89 3.07 -1.90
C HIS A 209 -0.49 3.61 -2.17
N PHE A 210 -0.15 3.74 -3.45
CA PHE A 210 1.10 4.32 -3.91
C PHE A 210 0.90 5.75 -4.39
N ARG A 211 1.67 6.70 -3.83
CA ARG A 211 1.63 8.12 -4.20
C ARG A 211 3.02 8.63 -4.56
N VAL A 212 3.12 9.31 -5.69
CA VAL A 212 4.35 9.94 -6.16
C VAL A 212 4.25 11.45 -5.93
N ILE A 213 5.15 11.99 -5.09
CA ILE A 213 5.21 13.42 -4.75
C ILE A 213 6.38 14.03 -5.55
N ASP A 214 6.06 14.69 -6.61
CA ASP A 214 7.01 15.24 -7.57
C ASP A 214 7.56 16.64 -7.20
N ASN A 215 8.42 17.18 -8.08
CA ASN A 215 9.04 18.50 -7.94
C ASN A 215 8.32 19.58 -8.77
N SER A 216 7.05 19.39 -9.15
CA SER A 216 6.27 20.37 -9.95
C SER A 216 6.06 21.71 -9.21
N SER A 217 6.31 21.74 -7.91
CA SER A 217 6.23 22.92 -7.05
C SER A 217 7.50 23.05 -6.19
N GLY A 218 7.69 24.21 -5.56
CA GLY A 218 8.82 24.42 -4.65
C GLY A 218 8.83 23.42 -3.47
N PHE A 219 10.02 23.26 -2.87
CA PHE A 219 10.26 22.24 -1.82
C PHE A 219 9.28 22.32 -0.65
N GLU A 220 8.94 23.53 -0.20
CA GLU A 220 7.97 23.72 0.90
C GLU A 220 6.56 23.19 0.54
N GLU A 221 6.14 23.44 -0.71
CA GLU A 221 4.85 22.98 -1.20
C GLU A 221 4.85 21.46 -1.44
N LYS A 222 5.96 20.91 -1.92
CA LYS A 222 6.16 19.44 -1.99
C LYS A 222 5.97 18.78 -0.61
N MET A 223 6.55 19.37 0.44
CA MET A 223 6.38 18.85 1.80
C MET A 223 4.97 18.99 2.31
N LYS A 224 4.26 20.08 1.99
CA LYS A 224 2.83 20.23 2.34
C LYS A 224 1.97 19.19 1.63
N ARG A 225 2.23 18.94 0.35
CA ARG A 225 1.52 17.88 -0.41
C ARG A 225 1.73 16.52 0.24
N LEU A 226 2.96 16.16 0.60
CA LEU A 226 3.25 14.92 1.31
C LEU A 226 2.43 14.79 2.59
N ILE A 227 2.45 15.83 3.45
CA ILE A 227 1.70 15.82 4.71
C ILE A 227 0.19 15.73 4.45
N GLY A 228 -0.31 16.43 3.43
CA GLY A 228 -1.71 16.36 3.03
C GLY A 228 -2.12 14.97 2.56
N GLU A 229 -1.31 14.30 1.74
CA GLU A 229 -1.55 12.92 1.28
C GLU A 229 -1.57 11.92 2.43
N ILE A 230 -0.62 12.04 3.40
CA ILE A 230 -0.61 11.18 4.58
C ILE A 230 -1.84 11.46 5.45
N ALA A 231 -2.18 12.73 5.70
CA ALA A 231 -3.35 13.10 6.50
C ALA A 231 -4.65 12.59 5.85
N SER A 232 -4.77 12.74 4.54
CA SER A 232 -5.91 12.22 3.77
C SER A 232 -6.01 10.70 3.91
N PHE A 233 -4.90 9.98 3.78
CA PHE A 233 -4.85 8.52 3.95
C PHE A 233 -5.27 8.09 5.37
N LEU A 234 -4.84 8.82 6.41
CA LEU A 234 -5.20 8.56 7.81
C LEU A 234 -6.63 8.99 8.18
N GLY A 235 -7.36 9.63 7.26
CA GLY A 235 -8.70 10.13 7.53
C GLY A 235 -8.74 11.45 8.32
N GLU A 236 -7.67 12.21 8.30
CA GLU A 236 -7.53 13.49 9.03
C GLU A 236 -7.43 14.68 8.05
N PRO A 237 -8.28 15.72 8.12
CA PRO A 237 -9.46 15.87 8.96
C PRO A 237 -10.73 15.17 8.48
N GLU A 238 -10.83 14.67 7.26
CA GLU A 238 -11.79 13.71 6.67
C GLU A 238 -11.27 13.27 5.32
N PRO A 239 -11.19 11.95 5.01
CA PRO A 239 -10.63 11.48 3.76
C PRO A 239 -11.60 11.80 2.62
N TYR A 240 -11.23 12.76 1.80
CA TYR A 240 -11.86 12.94 0.50
C TYR A 240 -11.00 12.21 -0.53
N GLU A 241 -11.49 11.10 -1.07
CA GLU A 241 -10.93 10.53 -2.27
C GLU A 241 -11.39 11.36 -3.47
N ILE A 242 -10.45 12.02 -4.13
CA ILE A 242 -10.68 12.65 -5.43
C ILE A 242 -10.28 11.63 -6.49
N GLU A 243 -11.22 10.81 -6.90
CA GLU A 243 -11.03 9.79 -7.93
C GLU A 243 -11.63 10.28 -9.25
N ARG A 244 -10.84 10.21 -10.34
CA ARG A 244 -11.40 10.35 -11.69
C ARG A 244 -11.36 9.02 -12.41
N LYS A 245 -12.45 8.73 -13.11
CA LYS A 245 -12.69 7.45 -13.78
C LYS A 245 -12.96 7.68 -15.24
N TYR A 246 -12.29 6.88 -16.07
CA TYR A 246 -12.37 6.98 -17.51
C TYR A 246 -12.73 5.64 -18.15
N LEU A 247 -13.64 5.66 -19.10
CA LEU A 247 -13.84 4.57 -20.04
C LEU A 247 -12.78 4.69 -21.12
N ILE A 248 -12.02 3.65 -21.32
CA ILE A 248 -10.95 3.58 -22.33
C ILE A 248 -11.21 2.44 -23.31
N VAL A 249 -10.64 2.53 -24.51
CA VAL A 249 -10.58 1.40 -25.44
C VAL A 249 -9.75 0.29 -24.77
N TYR A 250 -10.11 -0.98 -25.04
CA TYR A 250 -9.38 -2.11 -24.49
C TYR A 250 -7.88 -1.98 -24.83
N PRO A 251 -6.99 -1.88 -23.83
CA PRO A 251 -5.60 -1.52 -24.07
C PRO A 251 -4.80 -2.68 -24.67
N ASP A 252 -3.67 -2.37 -25.28
CA ASP A 252 -2.69 -3.38 -25.67
C ASP A 252 -2.03 -3.99 -24.42
N VAL A 253 -2.48 -5.19 -24.07
CA VAL A 253 -1.98 -5.94 -22.90
C VAL A 253 -0.49 -6.22 -23.01
N LYS A 254 0.04 -6.48 -24.23
CA LYS A 254 1.48 -6.74 -24.42
C LYS A 254 2.31 -5.51 -24.12
N TRP A 255 1.81 -4.34 -24.49
CA TRP A 255 2.47 -3.08 -24.14
C TRP A 255 2.46 -2.85 -22.62
N LEU A 256 1.34 -3.09 -21.95
CA LEU A 256 1.24 -2.99 -20.48
C LEU A 256 2.22 -3.94 -19.78
N GLU A 257 2.24 -5.20 -20.19
CA GLU A 257 3.11 -6.24 -19.61
C GLU A 257 4.60 -6.03 -19.93
N GLY A 258 4.91 -5.37 -21.04
CA GLY A 258 6.28 -4.99 -21.42
C GLY A 258 6.78 -3.69 -20.78
N ASN A 259 5.92 -2.95 -20.09
CA ASN A 259 6.28 -1.68 -19.48
C ASN A 259 6.84 -1.90 -18.06
N PRO A 260 8.09 -1.49 -17.77
CA PRO A 260 8.72 -1.69 -16.47
C PRO A 260 8.02 -0.94 -15.32
N SER A 261 7.27 0.12 -15.65
CA SER A 261 6.48 0.89 -14.68
C SER A 261 5.01 0.44 -14.63
N CYS A 262 4.72 -0.78 -15.07
CA CYS A 262 3.41 -1.37 -15.03
C CYS A 262 3.44 -2.73 -14.32
N GLN A 263 2.51 -2.95 -13.38
CA GLN A 263 2.38 -4.21 -12.65
C GLN A 263 0.98 -4.77 -12.82
N ARG A 264 0.91 -6.08 -13.13
CA ARG A 264 -0.34 -6.83 -13.20
C ARG A 264 -0.76 -7.30 -11.81
N VAL A 265 -2.04 -7.11 -11.48
CA VAL A 265 -2.65 -7.56 -10.24
C VAL A 265 -3.97 -8.26 -10.54
N GLU A 266 -4.15 -9.46 -10.06
CA GLU A 266 -5.43 -10.18 -10.11
C GLU A 266 -6.29 -9.77 -8.92
N MET A 267 -7.55 -9.47 -9.17
CA MET A 267 -8.48 -9.05 -8.14
C MET A 267 -9.78 -9.84 -8.19
N ILE A 268 -10.20 -10.31 -7.02
CA ILE A 268 -11.51 -10.92 -6.82
C ILE A 268 -12.19 -10.16 -5.69
N GLN A 269 -13.37 -9.62 -5.96
CA GLN A 269 -14.14 -8.83 -5.03
C GLN A 269 -15.52 -9.44 -4.84
N THR A 270 -15.88 -9.69 -3.58
CA THR A 270 -17.17 -10.27 -3.19
C THR A 270 -17.88 -9.30 -2.25
N TYR A 271 -19.11 -8.95 -2.60
CA TYR A 271 -19.98 -8.14 -1.74
C TYR A 271 -20.58 -9.02 -0.65
N LEU A 272 -20.64 -8.48 0.57
CA LEU A 272 -21.23 -9.13 1.72
C LEU A 272 -22.61 -8.55 2.02
N LYS A 273 -23.43 -9.30 2.71
CA LYS A 273 -24.69 -8.80 3.26
C LYS A 273 -24.38 -7.70 4.27
N SER A 274 -24.96 -6.51 4.10
CA SER A 274 -24.72 -5.34 4.95
C SER A 274 -26.03 -4.64 5.31
N ALA A 275 -25.98 -3.76 6.31
CA ALA A 275 -27.12 -2.92 6.68
C ALA A 275 -27.46 -1.91 5.59
N ALA A 276 -28.66 -1.37 5.61
CA ALA A 276 -29.07 -0.32 4.70
C ALA A 276 -28.15 0.91 4.85
N GLY A 277 -27.62 1.40 3.74
CA GLY A 277 -26.70 2.55 3.72
C GLY A 277 -25.22 2.19 3.91
N GLU A 278 -24.92 0.90 4.13
CA GLU A 278 -23.55 0.39 4.16
C GLU A 278 -23.30 -0.55 2.98
N GLU A 279 -22.13 -0.48 2.42
CA GLU A 279 -21.61 -1.44 1.46
C GLU A 279 -20.36 -2.11 2.05
N VAL A 280 -20.43 -3.42 2.23
CA VAL A 280 -19.31 -4.20 2.75
C VAL A 280 -18.84 -5.16 1.66
N ARG A 281 -17.55 -5.19 1.42
CA ARG A 281 -16.94 -6.11 0.46
C ARG A 281 -15.65 -6.72 1.02
N VAL A 282 -15.34 -7.92 0.59
CA VAL A 282 -14.02 -8.52 0.78
C VAL A 282 -13.31 -8.63 -0.54
N ARG A 283 -12.01 -8.43 -0.53
CA ARG A 283 -11.15 -8.40 -1.71
C ARG A 283 -9.95 -9.32 -1.50
N GLN A 284 -9.70 -10.16 -2.50
CA GLN A 284 -8.45 -10.87 -2.70
C GLN A 284 -7.69 -10.14 -3.80
N ARG A 285 -6.43 -9.81 -3.56
CA ARG A 285 -5.56 -9.20 -4.57
C ARG A 285 -4.17 -9.83 -4.51
N GLY A 286 -3.53 -9.94 -5.66
CA GLY A 286 -2.20 -10.52 -5.79
C GLY A 286 -1.96 -11.06 -7.19
N VAL A 287 -0.99 -11.94 -7.35
CA VAL A 287 -0.63 -12.57 -8.62
C VAL A 287 0.02 -13.94 -8.36
N ASP A 288 -0.17 -14.88 -9.29
CA ASP A 288 0.53 -16.18 -9.35
C ASP A 288 0.48 -16.98 -8.03
N GLY A 289 -0.70 -17.00 -7.37
CA GLY A 289 -0.92 -17.78 -6.14
C GLY A 289 -0.51 -17.08 -4.85
N SER A 290 0.11 -15.90 -4.93
CA SER A 290 0.42 -15.06 -3.77
C SER A 290 -0.63 -13.98 -3.64
N TYR A 291 -1.44 -14.03 -2.57
CA TYR A 291 -2.58 -13.13 -2.38
C TYR A 291 -2.62 -12.55 -0.99
N ILE A 292 -3.10 -11.33 -0.92
CA ILE A 292 -3.49 -10.65 0.32
C ILE A 292 -4.99 -10.34 0.28
N TYR A 293 -5.56 -10.14 1.46
CA TYR A 293 -6.99 -10.06 1.65
C TYR A 293 -7.36 -8.81 2.42
N PHE A 294 -8.42 -8.14 1.97
CA PHE A 294 -8.95 -6.93 2.61
C PHE A 294 -10.45 -7.02 2.79
N GLN A 295 -10.95 -6.34 3.80
CA GLN A 295 -12.36 -5.98 3.95
C GLN A 295 -12.48 -4.47 3.83
N THR A 296 -13.37 -4.03 2.96
CA THR A 296 -13.70 -2.61 2.80
C THR A 296 -15.13 -2.39 3.24
N THR A 297 -15.36 -1.42 4.10
CA THR A 297 -16.69 -0.96 4.49
C THR A 297 -16.87 0.47 4.00
N LYS A 298 -17.85 0.69 3.13
CA LYS A 298 -18.24 2.02 2.65
C LYS A 298 -19.55 2.42 3.30
N ARG A 299 -19.57 3.56 3.96
CA ARG A 299 -20.77 4.13 4.55
C ARG A 299 -21.05 5.50 3.96
N ARG A 300 -22.26 5.68 3.44
CA ARG A 300 -22.71 6.98 2.93
C ARG A 300 -23.01 7.91 4.11
N VAL A 301 -22.38 9.07 4.12
CA VAL A 301 -22.62 10.12 5.12
C VAL A 301 -23.55 11.19 4.55
N THR A 302 -23.30 11.60 3.28
CA THR A 302 -24.17 12.48 2.48
C THR A 302 -24.19 11.99 1.05
N ASP A 303 -24.94 12.67 0.15
CA ASP A 303 -24.95 12.33 -1.26
C ASP A 303 -23.57 12.44 -1.93
N LEU A 304 -22.70 13.27 -1.39
CA LEU A 304 -21.35 13.53 -1.89
C LEU A 304 -20.23 12.97 -0.98
N LYS A 305 -20.56 12.59 0.28
CA LYS A 305 -19.57 12.15 1.26
C LYS A 305 -19.76 10.67 1.60
N ARG A 306 -18.69 9.89 1.46
CA ARG A 306 -18.61 8.48 1.88
C ARG A 306 -17.39 8.29 2.77
N VAL A 307 -17.54 7.53 3.83
CA VAL A 307 -16.42 7.05 4.64
C VAL A 307 -16.07 5.66 4.14
N GLU A 308 -14.83 5.45 3.76
CA GLU A 308 -14.28 4.14 3.41
C GLU A 308 -13.31 3.70 4.49
N ILE A 309 -13.54 2.52 5.06
CA ILE A 309 -12.65 1.90 6.03
C ILE A 309 -12.18 0.59 5.42
N GLU A 310 -10.89 0.47 5.19
CA GLU A 310 -10.27 -0.77 4.74
C GLU A 310 -9.44 -1.40 5.87
N ARG A 311 -9.55 -2.72 6.04
CA ARG A 311 -8.70 -3.47 6.96
C ARG A 311 -8.15 -4.71 6.30
N ARG A 312 -6.91 -5.04 6.59
CA ARG A 312 -6.28 -6.29 6.16
C ARG A 312 -6.90 -7.49 6.88
N LEU A 313 -7.02 -8.60 6.15
CA LEU A 313 -7.54 -9.86 6.65
C LEU A 313 -6.49 -10.95 6.56
N SER A 314 -6.51 -11.91 7.48
CA SER A 314 -5.91 -13.20 7.26
C SER A 314 -6.70 -14.01 6.22
N GLN A 315 -6.06 -14.98 5.58
CA GLN A 315 -6.75 -15.88 4.65
C GLN A 315 -7.94 -16.59 5.31
N ALA A 316 -7.81 -17.01 6.56
CA ALA A 316 -8.86 -17.67 7.31
C ALA A 316 -10.07 -16.76 7.55
N GLU A 317 -9.85 -15.49 7.91
CA GLU A 317 -10.91 -14.49 8.05
C GLU A 317 -11.61 -14.22 6.72
N TYR A 318 -10.84 -14.07 5.63
CA TYR A 318 -11.39 -13.88 4.29
C TYR A 318 -12.32 -15.03 3.90
N LEU A 319 -11.86 -16.29 4.06
CA LEU A 319 -12.66 -17.49 3.74
C LEU A 319 -13.93 -17.56 4.60
N ARG A 320 -13.85 -17.19 5.87
CA ARG A 320 -15.03 -17.13 6.76
C ARG A 320 -16.03 -16.08 6.29
N LEU A 321 -15.56 -14.88 5.92
CA LEU A 321 -16.42 -13.79 5.47
C LEU A 321 -17.10 -14.10 4.13
N LEU A 322 -16.49 -14.90 3.26
CA LEU A 322 -17.14 -15.36 2.03
C LEU A 322 -18.45 -16.14 2.26
N MET A 323 -18.64 -16.72 3.46
CA MET A 323 -19.91 -17.36 3.83
C MET A 323 -21.06 -16.36 4.01
N GLU A 324 -20.73 -15.07 4.18
CA GLU A 324 -21.70 -13.98 4.32
C GLU A 324 -21.94 -13.24 2.99
N ALA A 325 -21.52 -13.84 1.86
CA ALA A 325 -21.67 -13.24 0.54
C ALA A 325 -23.13 -12.87 0.21
N ASP A 326 -23.32 -11.71 -0.39
CA ASP A 326 -24.61 -11.28 -0.91
C ASP A 326 -24.89 -12.03 -2.22
N THR A 327 -25.80 -12.99 -2.17
CA THR A 327 -26.17 -13.84 -3.30
C THR A 327 -26.94 -13.11 -4.40
N SER A 328 -27.39 -11.87 -4.17
CA SER A 328 -28.01 -11.02 -5.19
C SER A 328 -26.98 -10.31 -6.08
N ARG A 329 -25.70 -10.45 -5.74
CA ARG A 329 -24.57 -9.84 -6.47
C ARG A 329 -23.59 -10.92 -6.92
N ARG A 330 -23.14 -10.80 -8.17
CA ARG A 330 -22.05 -11.64 -8.66
C ARG A 330 -20.70 -11.16 -8.13
N GLN A 331 -19.78 -12.09 -8.00
CA GLN A 331 -18.39 -11.81 -7.69
C GLN A 331 -17.77 -11.04 -8.88
N ILE A 332 -17.09 -9.95 -8.61
CA ILE A 332 -16.31 -9.21 -9.60
C ILE A 332 -14.91 -9.79 -9.67
N ARG A 333 -14.55 -10.28 -10.84
CA ARG A 333 -13.19 -10.69 -11.19
C ARG A 333 -12.64 -9.69 -12.18
N LYS A 334 -11.45 -9.20 -11.96
CA LYS A 334 -10.77 -8.28 -12.88
C LYS A 334 -9.26 -8.47 -12.80
N THR A 335 -8.60 -8.20 -13.91
CA THR A 335 -7.17 -7.99 -13.95
C THR A 335 -6.92 -6.50 -13.92
N ARG A 336 -6.17 -6.04 -12.93
CA ARG A 336 -5.77 -4.63 -12.79
C ARG A 336 -4.34 -4.48 -13.26
N TYR A 337 -4.11 -3.54 -14.15
CA TYR A 337 -2.77 -3.07 -14.51
C TYR A 337 -2.52 -1.73 -13.82
N CYS A 338 -1.59 -1.74 -12.88
CA CYS A 338 -1.15 -0.56 -12.17
C CYS A 338 -0.01 0.07 -12.95
N LEU A 339 -0.21 1.25 -13.52
CA LEU A 339 0.74 1.93 -14.38
C LEU A 339 1.15 3.27 -13.78
N THR A 340 2.44 3.48 -13.59
CA THR A 340 2.96 4.80 -13.26
C THR A 340 3.46 5.47 -14.54
N TYR A 341 2.87 6.64 -14.89
CA TYR A 341 3.23 7.44 -16.06
C TYR A 341 3.24 8.91 -15.69
N GLN A 342 4.35 9.61 -15.97
CA GLN A 342 4.55 11.03 -15.63
C GLN A 342 4.17 11.35 -14.18
N ASN A 343 4.64 10.54 -13.23
CA ASN A 343 4.37 10.63 -11.79
C ASN A 343 2.88 10.46 -11.40
N GLN A 344 2.02 10.08 -12.34
CA GLN A 344 0.62 9.76 -12.10
C GLN A 344 0.46 8.24 -12.04
N TYR A 345 -0.37 7.78 -11.11
CA TYR A 345 -0.62 6.37 -10.86
C TYR A 345 -2.00 5.97 -11.37
N PHE A 346 -2.03 5.18 -12.43
CA PHE A 346 -3.23 4.70 -13.07
C PHE A 346 -3.54 3.27 -12.66
N GLU A 347 -4.79 2.99 -12.39
CA GLU A 347 -5.34 1.66 -12.19
C GLU A 347 -6.24 1.29 -13.37
N ILE A 348 -5.77 0.40 -14.26
CA ILE A 348 -6.46 0.01 -15.47
C ILE A 348 -7.11 -1.35 -15.24
N ASP A 349 -8.43 -1.38 -15.13
CA ASP A 349 -9.23 -2.55 -14.81
C ASP A 349 -9.80 -3.24 -16.06
N LEU A 350 -9.36 -4.45 -16.32
CA LEU A 350 -9.87 -5.31 -17.38
C LEU A 350 -10.85 -6.33 -16.80
N TYR A 351 -12.09 -6.28 -17.29
CA TYR A 351 -13.15 -7.18 -16.87
C TYR A 351 -13.34 -8.31 -17.89
N PRO A 352 -13.50 -9.59 -17.49
CA PRO A 352 -13.63 -10.70 -18.41
C PRO A 352 -14.85 -10.62 -19.34
N PHE A 353 -15.85 -9.82 -18.97
CA PHE A 353 -17.08 -9.65 -19.75
C PHE A 353 -17.02 -8.48 -20.75
N TRP A 354 -15.90 -7.73 -20.79
CA TRP A 354 -15.64 -6.69 -21.79
C TRP A 354 -14.41 -7.06 -22.62
N GLN A 355 -14.53 -6.91 -23.94
CA GLN A 355 -13.46 -7.21 -24.89
C GLN A 355 -13.04 -5.99 -25.72
N ASP A 356 -13.81 -4.93 -25.66
CA ASP A 356 -13.65 -3.71 -26.46
C ASP A 356 -13.29 -2.48 -25.63
N LYS A 357 -13.42 -2.56 -24.32
CA LYS A 357 -13.25 -1.44 -23.41
C LYS A 357 -12.74 -1.87 -22.03
N ALA A 358 -12.21 -0.89 -21.30
CA ALA A 358 -11.74 -1.06 -19.93
C ALA A 358 -12.01 0.22 -19.12
N ILE A 359 -11.79 0.16 -17.82
CA ILE A 359 -11.85 1.33 -16.94
C ILE A 359 -10.41 1.71 -16.55
N ALA A 360 -10.10 3.00 -16.63
CA ALA A 360 -8.91 3.57 -16.01
C ALA A 360 -9.34 4.48 -14.86
N GLU A 361 -8.80 4.23 -13.69
CA GLU A 361 -9.02 5.00 -12.47
C GLU A 361 -7.72 5.71 -12.11
N ILE A 362 -7.83 6.93 -11.59
CA ILE A 362 -6.71 7.70 -11.05
C ILE A 362 -7.19 8.47 -9.83
N GLU A 363 -6.43 8.37 -8.73
CA GLU A 363 -6.65 9.21 -7.56
C GLU A 363 -5.77 10.46 -7.65
N LEU A 364 -6.35 11.60 -7.33
CA LEU A 364 -5.74 12.91 -7.45
C LEU A 364 -5.71 13.62 -6.09
N SER A 365 -4.70 14.44 -5.90
CA SER A 365 -4.58 15.31 -4.73
C SER A 365 -5.39 16.61 -4.84
N ASP A 366 -5.82 16.97 -6.05
CA ASP A 366 -6.58 18.18 -6.35
C ASP A 366 -7.61 17.90 -7.46
N GLU A 367 -8.84 18.40 -7.29
CA GLU A 367 -9.92 18.25 -8.29
C GLU A 367 -9.57 18.83 -9.66
N ASN A 368 -8.70 19.85 -9.71
CA ASN A 368 -8.28 20.51 -10.93
C ASN A 368 -6.99 19.93 -11.53
N ALA A 369 -6.42 18.88 -10.92
CA ALA A 369 -5.21 18.26 -11.43
C ALA A 369 -5.41 17.75 -12.86
N GLN A 370 -4.46 18.06 -13.74
CA GLN A 370 -4.49 17.60 -15.11
C GLN A 370 -4.09 16.13 -15.19
N VAL A 371 -4.94 15.32 -15.82
CA VAL A 371 -4.63 13.91 -16.09
C VAL A 371 -3.98 13.78 -17.47
N VAL A 372 -2.80 13.16 -17.52
CA VAL A 372 -2.03 12.95 -18.74
C VAL A 372 -1.93 11.46 -19.04
N PHE A 373 -2.62 11.00 -20.06
CA PHE A 373 -2.58 9.59 -20.47
C PHE A 373 -1.39 9.32 -21.41
N PRO A 374 -0.79 8.11 -21.32
CA PRO A 374 0.11 7.61 -22.35
C PRO A 374 -0.60 7.56 -23.73
N GLU A 375 0.14 7.78 -24.81
CA GLU A 375 -0.40 7.74 -26.19
C GLU A 375 -1.07 6.37 -26.52
N GLN A 376 -0.63 5.29 -25.86
CA GLN A 376 -1.16 3.93 -26.03
C GLN A 376 -2.51 3.72 -25.35
N ILE A 377 -2.95 4.64 -24.49
CA ILE A 377 -4.24 4.57 -23.81
C ILE A 377 -5.22 5.53 -24.47
N GLN A 378 -6.16 4.97 -25.20
CA GLN A 378 -7.19 5.75 -25.88
C GLN A 378 -8.40 5.95 -24.98
N VAL A 379 -8.62 7.18 -24.53
CA VAL A 379 -9.79 7.55 -23.71
C VAL A 379 -11.02 7.68 -24.61
N ILE A 380 -12.11 7.02 -24.22
CA ILE A 380 -13.43 7.13 -24.89
C ILE A 380 -14.19 8.31 -24.28
N LYS A 381 -14.33 8.32 -22.95
CA LYS A 381 -14.99 9.40 -22.20
C LYS A 381 -14.64 9.33 -20.71
N GLU A 382 -14.76 10.43 -20.02
CA GLU A 382 -14.77 10.44 -18.56
C GLU A 382 -16.13 9.94 -18.05
N VAL A 383 -16.09 9.09 -17.01
CA VAL A 383 -17.27 8.46 -16.39
C VAL A 383 -17.26 8.64 -14.85
N THR A 384 -16.55 9.65 -14.38
CA THR A 384 -16.52 10.04 -12.96
C THR A 384 -17.95 10.33 -12.50
N GLY A 385 -18.37 9.71 -11.40
CA GLY A 385 -19.73 9.86 -10.87
C GLY A 385 -20.83 9.08 -11.59
N ASP A 386 -20.54 8.45 -12.73
CA ASP A 386 -21.51 7.59 -13.42
C ASP A 386 -21.65 6.24 -12.70
N GLU A 387 -22.75 6.07 -11.98
CA GLU A 387 -23.02 4.87 -11.17
C GLU A 387 -22.99 3.57 -11.99
N SER A 388 -23.27 3.62 -13.30
CA SER A 388 -23.29 2.43 -14.16
C SER A 388 -21.92 1.76 -14.31
N TYR A 389 -20.84 2.51 -14.09
CA TYR A 389 -19.46 2.02 -14.16
C TYR A 389 -18.85 1.71 -12.79
N THR A 390 -19.63 1.70 -11.73
CA THR A 390 -19.14 1.27 -10.42
C THR A 390 -19.07 -0.25 -10.33
N ASN A 391 -18.09 -0.79 -9.59
CA ASN A 391 -18.00 -2.23 -9.33
C ASN A 391 -19.30 -2.78 -8.70
N ALA A 392 -19.97 -1.98 -7.86
CA ALA A 392 -21.25 -2.33 -7.25
C ALA A 392 -22.36 -2.52 -8.29
N SER A 393 -22.42 -1.65 -9.29
CA SER A 393 -23.39 -1.77 -10.39
C SER A 393 -23.04 -2.90 -11.35
N LEU A 394 -21.75 -3.08 -11.65
CA LEU A 394 -21.27 -4.20 -12.47
C LEU A 394 -21.47 -5.57 -11.79
N ALA A 395 -21.62 -5.60 -10.47
CA ALA A 395 -21.90 -6.80 -9.70
C ALA A 395 -23.40 -7.18 -9.67
N LYS A 396 -24.31 -6.31 -10.06
CA LYS A 396 -25.75 -6.64 -10.10
C LYS A 396 -26.01 -7.75 -11.11
N ILE A 397 -26.85 -8.71 -10.73
CA ILE A 397 -27.28 -9.84 -11.56
C ILE A 397 -28.50 -9.42 -12.38
#